data_236c9814ea531c06e452060d771655e4
#
_entry.id   236c9814ea531c06e452060d771655e4
#
_cell.length_a   1.000
_cell.length_b   1.000
_cell.length_c   1.000
_cell.angle_alpha   90.00
_cell.angle_beta   90.00
_cell.angle_gamma   90.00
#
_symmetry.space_group_name_H-M   'P 1'
#
loop_
_entity.id
_entity.type
_entity.pdbx_description
1 polymer ?
#
loop_
_entity_poly.entity_id
_entity_poly.type
_entity_poly.pdbx_seq_one_letter_code
_entity_poly.pdbx_strand_id
1 'polypeptide(L)'
;EHLLAAGAPLRRLVEQRHLPSIILHGEAGIGKTTIAMLLADAVVRPFHALSALNTGVKQLREVLDTKDSLSFESPVVFIDEIHRFNKAQQDALLGAVESGDITLIGATTENPSFSVNNALLSRCQVYRLEPLTPEQISAVLQRALLEDNILKNLTVDLQAQQTISQLSHGDARKALNLLELAIQTADAKQSPLVIDDELVARVAQIALVRYDKDGEQHYDIISAMIK
;
A
#
# COMPACT_ATOMS: atom_id res chain seq x y z
N GLU A 1 0.88 -12.33 -1.94
CA GLU A 1 0.24 -13.67 -1.97
C GLU A 1 0.75 -14.58 -0.84
N HIS A 2 2.06 -14.63 -0.54
CA HIS A 2 2.63 -15.54 0.46
C HIS A 2 2.02 -15.44 1.86
N LEU A 3 1.57 -14.25 2.30
CA LEU A 3 0.96 -14.04 3.61
C LEU A 3 -0.52 -14.46 3.68
N LEU A 4 -1.22 -14.39 2.55
CA LEU A 4 -2.65 -14.66 2.44
C LEU A 4 -2.94 -15.90 1.58
N ALA A 5 -1.92 -16.66 1.19
CA ALA A 5 -2.07 -17.93 0.51
C ALA A 5 -2.87 -18.93 1.37
N ALA A 6 -3.48 -19.91 0.72
CA ALA A 6 -4.22 -20.94 1.42
C ALA A 6 -3.31 -21.64 2.46
N GLY A 7 -3.73 -21.61 3.73
CA GLY A 7 -2.97 -22.21 4.85
C GLY A 7 -1.89 -21.31 5.46
N ALA A 8 -1.67 -20.09 4.95
CA ALA A 8 -0.76 -19.15 5.59
C ALA A 8 -1.28 -18.73 6.99
N PRO A 9 -0.39 -18.50 7.97
CA PRO A 9 -0.78 -18.18 9.35
C PRO A 9 -1.72 -16.98 9.45
N LEU A 10 -1.40 -15.90 8.75
CA LEU A 10 -2.22 -14.67 8.77
C LEU A 10 -3.61 -14.91 8.18
N ARG A 11 -3.71 -15.69 7.10
CA ARG A 11 -5.00 -16.05 6.52
C ARG A 11 -5.89 -16.84 7.49
N ARG A 12 -5.32 -17.82 8.19
CA ARG A 12 -6.07 -18.62 9.18
C ARG A 12 -6.60 -17.76 10.32
N LEU A 13 -5.80 -16.80 10.80
CA LEU A 13 -6.22 -15.87 11.85
C LEU A 13 -7.41 -15.00 11.37
N VAL A 14 -7.33 -14.48 10.15
CA VAL A 14 -8.41 -13.68 9.55
C VAL A 14 -9.68 -14.51 9.34
N GLU A 15 -9.58 -15.75 8.86
CA GLU A 15 -10.71 -16.68 8.70
C GLU A 15 -11.40 -16.96 10.05
N GLN A 16 -10.66 -16.91 11.15
CA GLN A 16 -11.18 -17.01 12.51
C GLN A 16 -11.69 -15.66 13.07
N ARG A 17 -11.73 -14.60 12.26
CA ARG A 17 -12.03 -13.21 12.64
C ARG A 17 -11.12 -12.68 13.76
N HIS A 18 -9.95 -13.23 13.87
CA HIS A 18 -8.93 -12.79 14.83
C HIS A 18 -7.79 -12.11 14.10
N LEU A 19 -7.69 -10.79 14.23
CA LEU A 19 -6.60 -9.99 13.66
C LEU A 19 -5.73 -9.47 14.81
N PRO A 20 -4.51 -9.99 15.00
CA PRO A 20 -3.57 -9.44 15.96
C PRO A 20 -3.01 -8.10 15.44
N SER A 21 -2.41 -7.32 16.32
CA SER A 21 -1.61 -6.18 15.89
C SER A 21 -0.39 -6.65 15.11
N ILE A 22 -0.12 -6.01 13.96
CA ILE A 22 0.92 -6.42 13.02
C ILE A 22 1.77 -5.23 12.55
N ILE A 23 3.00 -5.50 12.18
CA ILE A 23 3.87 -4.58 11.45
C ILE A 23 4.17 -5.19 10.08
N LEU A 24 3.81 -4.48 9.03
CA LEU A 24 4.13 -4.81 7.64
C LEU A 24 5.42 -4.09 7.24
N HIS A 25 6.46 -4.83 6.96
CA HIS A 25 7.76 -4.31 6.55
C HIS A 25 8.10 -4.70 5.12
N GLY A 26 8.59 -3.74 4.33
CA GLY A 26 9.04 -3.99 2.96
C GLY A 26 9.07 -2.72 2.11
N GLU A 27 9.58 -2.81 0.89
CA GLU A 27 9.78 -1.69 -0.01
C GLU A 27 8.50 -0.93 -0.36
N ALA A 28 8.62 0.26 -0.95
CA ALA A 28 7.48 1.04 -1.42
C ALA A 28 6.71 0.28 -2.52
N GLY A 29 5.42 0.58 -2.70
CA GLY A 29 4.60 0.08 -3.80
C GLY A 29 4.31 -1.41 -3.85
N ILE A 30 4.65 -2.19 -2.79
CA ILE A 30 4.40 -3.65 -2.74
C ILE A 30 3.03 -4.02 -2.15
N GLY A 31 2.17 -3.02 -1.86
CA GLY A 31 0.80 -3.26 -1.44
C GLY A 31 0.56 -3.31 0.08
N LYS A 32 1.43 -2.72 0.93
CA LYS A 32 1.23 -2.69 2.40
C LYS A 32 -0.14 -2.14 2.80
N THR A 33 -0.50 -0.98 2.28
CA THR A 33 -1.80 -0.33 2.55
C THR A 33 -2.97 -1.18 2.05
N THR A 34 -2.85 -1.74 0.85
CA THR A 34 -3.89 -2.61 0.28
C THR A 34 -4.12 -3.85 1.13
N ILE A 35 -3.04 -4.48 1.61
CA ILE A 35 -3.15 -5.63 2.52
C ILE A 35 -3.84 -5.22 3.82
N ALA A 36 -3.49 -4.06 4.40
CA ALA A 36 -4.11 -3.58 5.63
C ALA A 36 -5.62 -3.38 5.48
N MET A 37 -6.06 -2.78 4.37
CA MET A 37 -7.49 -2.60 4.05
C MET A 37 -8.21 -3.94 3.90
N LEU A 38 -7.64 -4.87 3.13
CA LEU A 38 -8.21 -6.20 2.93
C LEU A 38 -8.32 -7.00 4.24
N LEU A 39 -7.35 -6.84 5.14
CA LEU A 39 -7.40 -7.50 6.45
C LEU A 39 -8.53 -6.93 7.33
N ALA A 40 -8.69 -5.61 7.34
CA ALA A 40 -9.76 -4.95 8.10
C ALA A 40 -11.16 -5.34 7.56
N ASP A 41 -11.32 -5.33 6.24
CA ASP A 41 -12.56 -5.76 5.58
C ASP A 41 -12.90 -7.22 5.90
N ALA A 42 -11.91 -8.09 5.87
CA ALA A 42 -12.11 -9.52 6.12
C ALA A 42 -12.55 -9.83 7.56
N VAL A 43 -12.15 -9.00 8.54
CA VAL A 43 -12.63 -9.11 9.93
C VAL A 43 -13.86 -8.24 10.22
N VAL A 44 -14.35 -7.49 9.22
CA VAL A 44 -15.56 -6.64 9.32
C VAL A 44 -15.44 -5.60 10.45
N ARG A 45 -14.29 -4.92 10.55
CA ARG A 45 -14.01 -3.95 11.60
C ARG A 45 -13.78 -2.55 11.01
N PRO A 46 -14.14 -1.47 11.73
CA PRO A 46 -13.84 -0.11 11.30
C PRO A 46 -12.35 0.06 11.00
N PHE A 47 -12.03 0.76 9.89
CA PHE A 47 -10.67 1.00 9.44
C PHE A 47 -10.35 2.49 9.45
N HIS A 48 -9.31 2.87 10.19
CA HIS A 48 -8.80 4.24 10.24
C HIS A 48 -7.37 4.26 9.70
N ALA A 49 -7.15 4.98 8.61
CA ALA A 49 -5.82 5.14 8.02
C ALA A 49 -5.21 6.49 8.42
N LEU A 50 -4.01 6.44 8.94
CA LEU A 50 -3.21 7.61 9.30
C LEU A 50 -1.84 7.51 8.61
N SER A 51 -1.30 8.67 8.21
CA SER A 51 0.08 8.76 7.74
C SER A 51 0.93 9.42 8.82
N ALA A 52 2.02 8.78 9.21
CA ALA A 52 2.94 9.35 10.20
C ALA A 52 3.59 10.65 9.73
N LEU A 53 3.59 10.95 8.43
CA LEU A 53 4.07 12.22 7.87
C LEU A 53 3.21 13.41 8.27
N ASN A 54 1.88 13.22 8.34
CA ASN A 54 0.91 14.31 8.47
C ASN A 54 0.14 14.25 9.80
N THR A 55 0.30 13.18 10.59
CA THR A 55 -0.50 12.96 11.80
C THR A 55 0.20 13.52 13.03
N GLY A 56 -0.35 14.58 13.61
CA GLY A 56 0.08 15.11 14.91
C GLY A 56 -0.40 14.26 16.10
N VAL A 57 0.22 14.45 17.27
CA VAL A 57 -0.15 13.75 18.53
C VAL A 57 -1.63 13.93 18.88
N LYS A 58 -2.20 15.12 18.64
CA LYS A 58 -3.61 15.42 18.93
C LYS A 58 -4.54 14.57 18.05
N GLN A 59 -4.31 14.56 16.74
CA GLN A 59 -5.11 13.79 15.81
C GLN A 59 -4.99 12.27 16.06
N LEU A 60 -3.79 11.80 16.42
CA LEU A 60 -3.60 10.41 16.81
C LEU A 60 -4.48 10.06 18.02
N ARG A 61 -4.47 10.90 19.08
CA ARG A 61 -5.31 10.68 20.26
C ARG A 61 -6.79 10.71 19.93
N GLU A 62 -7.25 11.64 19.11
CA GLU A 62 -8.65 11.71 18.66
C GLU A 62 -9.10 10.39 18.03
N VAL A 63 -8.27 9.77 17.19
CA VAL A 63 -8.55 8.45 16.59
C VAL A 63 -8.51 7.33 17.62
N LEU A 64 -7.54 7.36 18.55
CA LEU A 64 -7.42 6.35 19.60
C LEU A 64 -8.57 6.43 20.62
N ASP A 65 -9.09 7.63 20.86
CA ASP A 65 -10.20 7.89 21.79
C ASP A 65 -11.59 7.64 21.16
N THR A 66 -11.65 7.37 19.83
CA THR A 66 -12.90 7.07 19.12
C THR A 66 -13.37 5.65 19.50
N LYS A 67 -13.87 5.51 20.72
CA LYS A 67 -14.66 4.34 21.10
C LYS A 67 -16.05 4.52 20.51
N ASP A 68 -16.33 3.84 19.41
CA ASP A 68 -17.69 3.69 18.93
C ASP A 68 -18.44 2.90 20.01
N SER A 69 -19.24 3.61 20.82
CA SER A 69 -19.96 3.06 21.97
C SER A 69 -20.95 1.94 21.58
N LEU A 70 -21.09 1.69 20.28
CA LEU A 70 -21.99 0.69 19.69
C LEU A 70 -21.22 -0.51 19.08
N SER A 71 -19.90 -0.45 18.93
CA SER A 71 -19.09 -1.54 18.40
C SER A 71 -18.43 -2.32 19.53
N PHE A 72 -18.73 -3.61 19.63
CA PHE A 72 -18.08 -4.53 20.59
C PHE A 72 -16.63 -4.88 20.19
N GLU A 73 -16.19 -4.51 19.00
CA GLU A 73 -14.86 -4.85 18.48
C GLU A 73 -14.00 -3.58 18.30
N SER A 74 -12.73 -3.67 18.71
CA SER A 74 -11.77 -2.57 18.58
C SER A 74 -11.52 -2.24 17.10
N PRO A 75 -11.44 -0.96 16.69
CA PRO A 75 -11.15 -0.58 15.32
C PRO A 75 -9.76 -1.01 14.89
N VAL A 76 -9.57 -1.21 13.58
CA VAL A 76 -8.26 -1.41 12.96
C VAL A 76 -7.68 -0.03 12.64
N VAL A 77 -6.54 0.30 13.24
CA VAL A 77 -5.81 1.55 12.97
C VAL A 77 -4.56 1.23 12.15
N PHE A 78 -4.56 1.71 10.92
CA PHE A 78 -3.42 1.60 10.01
C PHE A 78 -2.55 2.84 10.12
N ILE A 79 -1.25 2.66 10.35
CA ILE A 79 -0.26 3.73 10.38
C ILE A 79 0.75 3.51 9.27
N ASP A 80 0.69 4.36 8.23
CA ASP A 80 1.72 4.34 7.18
C ASP A 80 2.98 5.08 7.64
N GLU A 81 4.13 4.52 7.28
CA GLU A 81 5.47 5.00 7.66
C GLU A 81 5.64 5.17 9.19
N ILE A 82 5.19 4.17 9.97
CA ILE A 82 5.18 4.20 11.44
C ILE A 82 6.55 4.56 12.06
N HIS A 83 7.65 4.30 11.36
CA HIS A 83 9.01 4.66 11.79
C HIS A 83 9.22 6.17 11.93
N ARG A 84 8.38 7.00 11.29
CA ARG A 84 8.44 8.46 11.40
C ARG A 84 7.76 9.01 12.65
N PHE A 85 7.01 8.19 13.36
CA PHE A 85 6.46 8.59 14.66
C PHE A 85 7.56 8.73 15.70
N ASN A 86 7.51 9.84 16.44
CA ASN A 86 8.38 10.03 17.58
C ASN A 86 8.00 9.10 18.75
N LYS A 87 8.88 9.05 19.76
CA LYS A 87 8.69 8.17 20.92
C LYS A 87 7.33 8.37 21.60
N ALA A 88 6.88 9.60 21.81
CA ALA A 88 5.60 9.87 22.50
C ALA A 88 4.39 9.38 21.69
N GLN A 89 4.45 9.42 20.36
CA GLN A 89 3.41 8.88 19.49
C GLN A 89 3.40 7.35 19.52
N GLN A 90 4.59 6.72 19.49
CA GLN A 90 4.68 5.27 19.59
C GLN A 90 4.28 4.75 20.99
N ASP A 91 4.57 5.50 22.05
CA ASP A 91 4.12 5.17 23.41
C ASP A 91 2.59 5.29 23.56
N ALA A 92 1.96 6.26 22.87
CA ALA A 92 0.50 6.36 22.83
C ALA A 92 -0.14 5.17 22.11
N LEU A 93 0.45 4.72 20.98
CA LEU A 93 0.02 3.50 20.29
C LEU A 93 0.17 2.26 21.15
N LEU A 94 1.28 2.16 21.88
CA LEU A 94 1.55 1.05 22.81
C LEU A 94 0.42 0.93 23.84
N GLY A 95 0.05 2.04 24.47
CA GLY A 95 -1.04 2.06 25.46
C GLY A 95 -2.36 1.57 24.88
N ALA A 96 -2.74 2.03 23.69
CA ALA A 96 -3.97 1.65 23.03
C ALA A 96 -3.97 0.17 22.55
N VAL A 97 -2.82 -0.36 22.15
CA VAL A 97 -2.66 -1.78 21.80
C VAL A 97 -2.73 -2.67 23.05
N GLU A 98 -2.10 -2.26 24.16
CA GLU A 98 -2.11 -3.00 25.43
C GLU A 98 -3.50 -3.06 26.07
N SER A 99 -4.25 -1.97 26.01
CA SER A 99 -5.63 -1.93 26.52
C SER A 99 -6.62 -2.68 25.60
N GLY A 100 -6.22 -3.03 24.37
CA GLY A 100 -7.11 -3.61 23.38
C GLY A 100 -8.11 -2.63 22.76
N ASP A 101 -7.88 -1.32 22.96
CA ASP A 101 -8.73 -0.26 22.38
C ASP A 101 -8.65 -0.22 20.86
N ILE A 102 -7.50 -0.64 20.30
CA ILE A 102 -7.29 -0.76 18.85
C ILE A 102 -6.59 -2.06 18.47
N THR A 103 -6.72 -2.45 17.21
CA THR A 103 -5.80 -3.37 16.54
C THR A 103 -4.91 -2.56 15.60
N LEU A 104 -3.60 -2.57 15.84
CA LEU A 104 -2.64 -1.81 15.04
C LEU A 104 -2.19 -2.59 13.82
N ILE A 105 -2.20 -1.93 12.65
CA ILE A 105 -1.43 -2.36 11.48
C ILE A 105 -0.43 -1.26 11.16
N GLY A 106 0.84 -1.42 11.54
CA GLY A 106 1.91 -0.50 11.17
C GLY A 106 2.54 -0.90 9.84
N ALA A 107 2.83 0.08 8.98
CA ALA A 107 3.61 -0.13 7.75
C ALA A 107 4.92 0.65 7.81
N THR A 108 5.99 0.05 7.31
CA THR A 108 7.31 0.70 7.25
C THR A 108 8.14 0.16 6.09
N THR A 109 8.96 1.03 5.50
CA THR A 109 10.01 0.65 4.55
C THR A 109 11.33 0.32 5.24
N GLU A 110 11.51 0.75 6.50
CA GLU A 110 12.71 0.50 7.29
C GLU A 110 12.62 -0.79 8.08
N ASN A 111 13.76 -1.35 8.48
CA ASN A 111 13.77 -2.50 9.39
C ASN A 111 13.15 -2.11 10.75
N PRO A 112 12.01 -2.72 11.13
CA PRO A 112 11.28 -2.32 12.32
C PRO A 112 12.07 -2.47 13.61
N SER A 113 13.05 -3.37 13.65
CA SER A 113 13.90 -3.57 14.84
C SER A 113 14.75 -2.34 15.20
N PHE A 114 14.97 -1.42 14.25
CA PHE A 114 15.73 -0.19 14.48
C PHE A 114 14.88 1.07 14.60
N SER A 115 13.67 1.03 14.05
CA SER A 115 12.84 2.22 13.84
C SER A 115 11.54 2.24 14.63
N VAL A 116 11.14 1.08 15.19
CA VAL A 116 9.93 0.95 16.00
C VAL A 116 10.33 0.59 17.45
N ASN A 117 9.62 1.19 18.41
CA ASN A 117 9.83 0.91 19.84
C ASN A 117 9.71 -0.59 20.14
N ASN A 118 10.71 -1.14 20.84
CA ASN A 118 10.77 -2.55 21.20
C ASN A 118 9.54 -3.02 22.01
N ALA A 119 8.98 -2.17 22.87
CA ALA A 119 7.77 -2.49 23.62
C ALA A 119 6.56 -2.67 22.69
N LEU A 120 6.43 -1.83 21.67
CA LEU A 120 5.37 -1.96 20.65
C LEU A 120 5.60 -3.20 19.78
N LEU A 121 6.85 -3.44 19.34
CA LEU A 121 7.20 -4.63 18.56
C LEU A 121 6.89 -5.93 19.29
N SER A 122 7.11 -5.99 20.62
CA SER A 122 6.82 -7.20 21.40
C SER A 122 5.33 -7.58 21.44
N ARG A 123 4.45 -6.67 21.05
CA ARG A 123 2.98 -6.84 21.01
C ARG A 123 2.44 -6.99 19.60
N CYS A 124 3.31 -6.89 18.61
CA CYS A 124 2.94 -7.00 17.20
C CYS A 124 3.62 -8.21 16.55
N GLN A 125 2.94 -8.83 15.60
CA GLN A 125 3.57 -9.80 14.71
C GLN A 125 4.19 -9.05 13.53
N VAL A 126 5.46 -9.32 13.23
CA VAL A 126 6.17 -8.66 12.11
C VAL A 126 6.11 -9.56 10.88
N TYR A 127 5.60 -8.99 9.78
CA TYR A 127 5.54 -9.66 8.48
C TYR A 127 6.39 -8.90 7.47
N ARG A 128 7.35 -9.59 6.87
CA ARG A 128 8.11 -9.08 5.74
C ARG A 128 7.35 -9.33 4.45
N LEU A 129 7.20 -8.29 3.66
CA LEU A 129 6.65 -8.35 2.32
C LEU A 129 7.80 -8.31 1.30
N GLU A 130 7.76 -9.23 0.37
CA GLU A 130 8.71 -9.27 -0.73
C GLU A 130 8.21 -8.38 -1.89
N PRO A 131 9.12 -7.84 -2.73
CA PRO A 131 8.76 -7.18 -3.96
C PRO A 131 7.86 -8.06 -4.82
N LEU A 132 6.99 -7.44 -5.62
CA LEU A 132 6.11 -8.20 -6.50
C LEU A 132 6.91 -8.86 -7.64
N THR A 133 6.54 -10.08 -7.98
CA THR A 133 7.14 -10.77 -9.13
C THR A 133 6.69 -10.14 -10.45
N PRO A 134 7.42 -10.34 -11.56
CA PRO A 134 6.98 -9.87 -12.88
C PRO A 134 5.56 -10.31 -13.25
N GLU A 135 5.18 -11.53 -12.90
CA GLU A 135 3.84 -12.07 -13.16
C GLU A 135 2.78 -11.34 -12.33
N GLN A 136 3.09 -10.99 -11.08
CA GLN A 136 2.20 -10.22 -10.22
C GLN A 136 2.05 -8.78 -10.70
N ILE A 137 3.13 -8.14 -11.13
CA ILE A 137 3.07 -6.82 -11.77
C ILE A 137 2.22 -6.89 -13.03
N SER A 138 2.42 -7.90 -13.87
CA SER A 138 1.62 -8.13 -15.06
C SER A 138 0.12 -8.24 -14.74
N ALA A 139 -0.24 -8.98 -13.71
CA ALA A 139 -1.62 -9.09 -13.26
C ALA A 139 -2.19 -7.75 -12.77
N VAL A 140 -1.39 -6.93 -12.08
CA VAL A 140 -1.79 -5.57 -11.66
C VAL A 140 -2.06 -4.68 -12.86
N LEU A 141 -1.20 -4.69 -13.88
CA LEU A 141 -1.37 -3.89 -15.10
C LEU A 141 -2.64 -4.30 -15.86
N GLN A 142 -2.87 -5.60 -16.05
CA GLN A 142 -4.06 -6.11 -16.71
C GLN A 142 -5.34 -5.74 -15.95
N ARG A 143 -5.31 -5.88 -14.63
CA ARG A 143 -6.43 -5.50 -13.78
C ARG A 143 -6.74 -4.01 -13.88
N ALA A 144 -5.72 -3.14 -13.91
CA ALA A 144 -5.90 -1.71 -14.09
C ALA A 144 -6.59 -1.38 -15.42
N LEU A 145 -6.19 -2.03 -16.53
CA LEU A 145 -6.80 -1.82 -17.84
C LEU A 145 -8.26 -2.29 -17.89
N LEU A 146 -8.65 -3.32 -17.12
CA LEU A 146 -9.97 -3.91 -17.13
C LEU A 146 -10.96 -3.26 -16.16
N GLU A 147 -10.48 -2.86 -14.98
CA GLU A 147 -11.34 -2.45 -13.86
C GLU A 147 -11.33 -0.95 -13.59
N ASP A 148 -10.28 -0.22 -14.01
CA ASP A 148 -10.23 1.22 -13.80
C ASP A 148 -11.30 1.95 -14.61
N ASN A 149 -11.95 2.96 -14.01
CA ASN A 149 -13.09 3.63 -14.61
C ASN A 149 -12.77 4.44 -15.86
N ILE A 150 -11.53 4.86 -16.03
CA ILE A 150 -11.05 5.61 -17.19
C ILE A 150 -10.47 4.63 -18.21
N LEU A 151 -9.56 3.76 -17.77
CA LEU A 151 -8.79 2.88 -18.65
C LEU A 151 -9.64 1.82 -19.35
N LYS A 152 -10.66 1.29 -18.68
CA LYS A 152 -11.59 0.28 -19.27
C LYS A 152 -12.34 0.76 -20.51
N ASN A 153 -12.41 2.09 -20.74
CA ASN A 153 -13.04 2.68 -21.91
C ASN A 153 -12.06 2.88 -23.07
N LEU A 154 -10.77 2.62 -22.85
CA LEU A 154 -9.74 2.70 -23.87
C LEU A 154 -9.45 1.31 -24.43
N THR A 155 -9.29 1.24 -25.74
CA THR A 155 -8.78 0.02 -26.38
C THR A 155 -7.25 0.10 -26.39
N VAL A 156 -6.59 -0.60 -25.46
CA VAL A 156 -5.14 -0.60 -25.29
C VAL A 156 -4.56 -1.95 -25.70
N ASP A 157 -3.56 -1.93 -26.56
CA ASP A 157 -2.71 -3.08 -26.88
C ASP A 157 -1.38 -2.93 -26.11
N LEU A 158 -1.31 -3.61 -24.95
CA LEU A 158 -0.14 -3.54 -24.06
C LEU A 158 0.89 -4.60 -24.46
N GLN A 159 1.79 -4.26 -25.38
CA GLN A 159 2.88 -5.13 -25.82
C GLN A 159 4.08 -5.09 -24.85
N ALA A 160 4.34 -3.95 -24.22
CA ALA A 160 5.49 -3.72 -23.34
C ALA A 160 5.27 -4.16 -21.87
N GLN A 161 4.37 -5.11 -21.61
CA GLN A 161 4.06 -5.57 -20.25
C GLN A 161 5.31 -6.07 -19.50
N GLN A 162 6.19 -6.80 -20.18
CA GLN A 162 7.40 -7.33 -19.59
C GLN A 162 8.41 -6.21 -19.27
N THR A 163 8.57 -5.24 -20.14
CA THR A 163 9.44 -4.08 -19.95
C THR A 163 9.00 -3.23 -18.77
N ILE A 164 7.70 -2.96 -18.63
CA ILE A 164 7.16 -2.25 -17.44
C ILE A 164 7.44 -3.06 -16.16
N SER A 165 7.24 -4.37 -16.18
CA SER A 165 7.53 -5.24 -15.04
C SER A 165 8.99 -5.19 -14.60
N GLN A 166 9.91 -5.20 -15.56
CA GLN A 166 11.36 -5.11 -15.27
C GLN A 166 11.74 -3.74 -14.70
N LEU A 167 11.26 -2.65 -15.31
CA LEU A 167 11.58 -1.28 -14.89
C LEU A 167 10.95 -0.90 -13.54
N SER A 168 9.87 -1.53 -13.16
CA SER A 168 9.22 -1.30 -11.87
C SER A 168 9.94 -1.94 -10.69
N HIS A 169 10.78 -2.95 -10.90
CA HIS A 169 11.51 -3.68 -9.85
C HIS A 169 10.58 -4.20 -8.72
N GLY A 170 9.38 -4.65 -9.05
CA GLY A 170 8.41 -5.17 -8.10
C GLY A 170 7.58 -4.11 -7.37
N ASP A 171 7.68 -2.85 -7.75
CA ASP A 171 6.88 -1.73 -7.26
C ASP A 171 5.65 -1.52 -8.17
N ALA A 172 4.45 -1.90 -7.70
CA ALA A 172 3.22 -1.74 -8.46
C ALA A 172 2.88 -0.27 -8.76
N ARG A 173 3.25 0.66 -7.88
CA ARG A 173 3.01 2.09 -8.08
C ARG A 173 3.84 2.61 -9.25
N LYS A 174 5.12 2.23 -9.33
CA LYS A 174 5.97 2.55 -10.48
C LYS A 174 5.44 1.94 -11.77
N ALA A 175 5.00 0.69 -11.72
CA ALA A 175 4.43 0.02 -12.89
C ALA A 175 3.19 0.73 -13.42
N LEU A 176 2.25 1.09 -12.54
CA LEU A 176 1.04 1.83 -12.89
C LEU A 176 1.34 3.24 -13.42
N ASN A 177 2.30 3.94 -12.81
CA ASN A 177 2.75 5.25 -13.30
C ASN A 177 3.35 5.17 -14.71
N LEU A 178 4.17 4.14 -14.99
CA LEU A 178 4.71 3.93 -16.33
C LEU A 178 3.62 3.63 -17.35
N LEU A 179 2.64 2.81 -16.99
CA LEU A 179 1.47 2.51 -17.83
C LEU A 179 0.67 3.79 -18.13
N GLU A 180 0.36 4.58 -17.11
CA GLU A 180 -0.39 5.83 -17.26
C GLU A 180 0.34 6.82 -18.17
N LEU A 181 1.65 7.05 -17.94
CA LEU A 181 2.46 7.93 -18.78
C LEU A 181 2.56 7.44 -20.22
N ALA A 182 2.66 6.12 -20.43
CA ALA A 182 2.70 5.54 -21.76
C ALA A 182 1.35 5.77 -22.48
N ILE A 183 0.22 5.56 -21.82
CA ILE A 183 -1.11 5.83 -22.39
C ILE A 183 -1.29 7.31 -22.73
N GLN A 184 -0.87 8.23 -21.85
CA GLN A 184 -0.93 9.68 -22.08
C GLN A 184 -0.04 10.15 -23.23
N THR A 185 1.05 9.42 -23.50
CA THR A 185 2.05 9.77 -24.53
C THR A 185 1.77 9.08 -25.87
N ALA A 186 0.97 8.01 -25.87
CA ALA A 186 0.60 7.28 -27.08
C ALA A 186 -0.19 8.18 -28.05
N ASP A 187 -0.11 7.86 -29.35
CA ASP A 187 -0.83 8.61 -30.38
C ASP A 187 -2.35 8.35 -30.28
N ALA A 188 -3.08 9.34 -29.80
CA ALA A 188 -4.53 9.30 -29.63
C ALA A 188 -5.32 9.02 -30.93
N LYS A 189 -4.67 9.12 -32.11
CA LYS A 189 -5.30 8.80 -33.40
C LYS A 189 -5.31 7.30 -33.71
N GLN A 190 -4.53 6.52 -32.96
CA GLN A 190 -4.50 5.05 -33.12
C GLN A 190 -5.55 4.39 -32.24
N SER A 191 -6.22 3.38 -32.81
CA SER A 191 -7.14 2.49 -32.07
C SER A 191 -6.94 1.06 -32.57
N PRO A 192 -6.43 0.13 -31.75
CA PRO A 192 -6.03 0.29 -30.34
C PRO A 192 -4.81 1.21 -30.13
N LEU A 193 -4.71 1.78 -28.92
CA LEU A 193 -3.48 2.46 -28.47
C LEU A 193 -2.40 1.41 -28.24
N VAL A 194 -1.34 1.47 -29.03
CA VAL A 194 -0.22 0.52 -28.93
C VAL A 194 0.81 1.04 -27.90
N ILE A 195 1.05 0.26 -26.87
CA ILE A 195 2.06 0.53 -25.85
C ILE A 195 3.19 -0.48 -26.02
N ASP A 196 4.18 -0.07 -26.80
CA ASP A 196 5.36 -0.88 -27.13
C ASP A 196 6.57 -0.56 -26.22
N ASP A 197 7.62 -1.34 -26.35
CA ASP A 197 8.84 -1.22 -25.55
C ASP A 197 9.57 0.11 -25.78
N GLU A 198 9.55 0.66 -26.99
CA GLU A 198 10.20 1.93 -27.34
C GLU A 198 9.48 3.09 -26.63
N LEU A 199 8.15 3.11 -26.65
CA LEU A 199 7.34 4.11 -25.94
C LEU A 199 7.61 4.05 -24.44
N VAL A 200 7.60 2.85 -23.84
CA VAL A 200 7.85 2.67 -22.41
C VAL A 200 9.26 3.09 -22.03
N ALA A 201 10.28 2.74 -22.81
CA ALA A 201 11.66 3.18 -22.56
C ALA A 201 11.79 4.71 -22.59
N ARG A 202 11.13 5.36 -23.53
CA ARG A 202 11.12 6.83 -23.66
C ARG A 202 10.44 7.50 -22.47
N VAL A 203 9.27 7.03 -22.05
CA VAL A 203 8.56 7.62 -20.90
C VAL A 203 9.26 7.33 -19.57
N ALA A 204 9.93 6.18 -19.43
CA ALA A 204 10.73 5.86 -18.26
C ALA A 204 11.90 6.84 -18.06
N GLN A 205 12.57 7.26 -19.15
CA GLN A 205 13.60 8.30 -19.07
C GLN A 205 13.03 9.65 -18.63
N ILE A 206 11.85 10.02 -19.12
CA ILE A 206 11.15 11.26 -18.70
C ILE A 206 10.78 11.20 -17.22
N ALA A 207 10.28 10.06 -16.74
CA ALA A 207 9.91 9.85 -15.35
C ALA A 207 11.13 9.99 -14.41
N LEU A 208 12.29 9.44 -14.77
CA LEU A 208 13.53 9.60 -14.00
C LEU A 208 13.95 11.06 -13.87
N VAL A 209 13.87 11.84 -14.94
CA VAL A 209 14.24 13.28 -14.93
C VAL A 209 13.27 14.11 -14.06
N ARG A 210 12.00 13.75 -14.00
CA ARG A 210 11.01 14.40 -13.12
C ARG A 210 11.20 14.04 -11.64
N TYR A 211 11.54 12.78 -11.36
CA TYR A 211 11.77 12.29 -9.99
C TYR A 211 12.96 12.99 -9.31
N ASP A 212 14.01 13.34 -10.06
CA ASP A 212 15.15 14.10 -9.56
C ASP A 212 14.81 15.57 -9.24
N LYS A 213 13.74 16.13 -9.82
CA LYS A 213 13.36 17.54 -9.64
C LYS A 213 12.29 17.79 -8.58
N ASP A 214 11.38 16.85 -8.38
CA ASP A 214 10.14 17.08 -7.61
C ASP A 214 9.89 16.00 -6.53
N GLY A 215 10.88 15.60 -5.80
CA GLY A 215 10.93 14.50 -4.81
C GLY A 215 9.77 14.27 -3.82
N GLU A 216 8.68 15.03 -3.84
CA GLU A 216 7.60 14.89 -2.82
C GLU A 216 6.14 15.11 -3.29
N GLN A 217 5.83 15.48 -4.51
CA GLN A 217 4.47 16.00 -4.83
C GLN A 217 3.49 15.05 -5.54
N HIS A 218 3.83 13.82 -5.91
CA HIS A 218 2.94 12.95 -6.70
C HIS A 218 2.25 11.80 -5.96
N TYR A 219 2.10 11.88 -4.63
CA TYR A 219 1.42 10.83 -3.85
C TYR A 219 -0.11 10.85 -3.94
N ASP A 220 -0.73 11.95 -4.39
CA ASP A 220 -2.18 12.16 -4.25
C ASP A 220 -3.03 11.58 -5.39
N ILE A 221 -2.48 11.41 -6.59
CA ILE A 221 -3.28 10.99 -7.77
C ILE A 221 -3.56 9.48 -7.74
N ILE A 222 -2.59 8.67 -7.31
CA ILE A 222 -2.72 7.20 -7.30
C ILE A 222 -3.62 6.70 -6.17
N SER A 223 -3.70 7.42 -5.05
CA SER A 223 -4.64 7.09 -3.96
C SER A 223 -6.11 7.20 -4.37
N ALA A 224 -6.42 7.94 -5.43
CA ALA A 224 -7.76 8.04 -5.98
C ALA A 224 -8.13 6.87 -6.91
N MET A 225 -7.13 6.16 -7.47
CA MET A 225 -7.32 5.03 -8.38
C MET A 225 -7.51 3.68 -7.68
N ILE A 226 -7.26 3.60 -6.36
CA ILE A 226 -7.35 2.34 -5.58
C ILE A 226 -8.63 2.29 -4.72
N LYS A 227 -9.55 3.24 -4.91
CA LYS A 227 -10.86 3.24 -4.22
C LYS A 227 -11.90 2.45 -4.95
#